data_b8a52faac9e9a69b9343d0637711f5df
#
_entry.id   b8a52faac9e9a69b9343d0637711f5df
#
_cell.length_a   1.000
_cell.length_b   1.000
_cell.length_c   1.000
_cell.angle_alpha   90.00
_cell.angle_beta   90.00
_cell.angle_gamma   90.00
#
_symmetry.space_group_name_H-M   'P 1'
#
loop_
_entity.id
_entity.type
_entity.pdbx_description
1 polymer ?
#
loop_
_entity_poly.entity_id
_entity_poly.type
_entity_poly.pdbx_seq_one_letter_code
_entity_poly.pdbx_strand_id
1 'polypeptide(L)'
;GLRAYMLKVYNYMATGILLTGIVALLTFKMSVVTNDAGSIVGLTSMGNAIYMSGLKWLVMLAPLGIVFYMSFGINKMSASKAQTTFWVFAGLMGLSLSSILLVYTGMSVTRVFFICSATFGSMSIYGYTTKRDLTKLGSFLMMGLIGIIIASIVNIFMQSSMMYFVISILGV
;
A
#
# COMPACT_ATOMS: atom_id res chain seq x y z
N GLY A 1 -22.01 -18.22 -7.60
CA GLY A 1 -22.06 -18.25 -6.16
C GLY A 1 -21.03 -17.36 -5.50
N LEU A 2 -21.06 -17.33 -4.18
CA LEU A 2 -20.13 -16.51 -3.38
C LEU A 2 -18.66 -16.83 -3.67
N ARG A 3 -18.33 -18.10 -3.85
CA ARG A 3 -16.98 -18.54 -4.13
C ARG A 3 -16.46 -17.96 -5.45
N ALA A 4 -17.28 -18.01 -6.49
CA ALA A 4 -16.90 -17.45 -7.80
C ALA A 4 -16.71 -15.93 -7.72
N TYR A 5 -17.57 -15.25 -6.96
CA TYR A 5 -17.44 -13.82 -6.73
C TYR A 5 -16.13 -13.47 -6.01
N MET A 6 -15.78 -14.22 -4.96
CA MET A 6 -14.56 -13.99 -4.19
C MET A 6 -13.30 -14.25 -5.03
N LEU A 7 -13.30 -15.29 -5.88
CA LEU A 7 -12.18 -15.53 -6.79
C LEU A 7 -12.00 -14.36 -7.76
N LYS A 8 -13.10 -13.82 -8.27
CA LYS A 8 -13.06 -12.66 -9.16
C LYS A 8 -12.47 -11.44 -8.45
N VAL A 9 -12.86 -11.18 -7.21
CA VAL A 9 -12.32 -10.09 -6.41
C VAL A 9 -10.83 -10.26 -6.18
N TYR A 10 -10.38 -11.46 -5.81
CA TYR A 10 -8.95 -11.74 -5.60
C TYR A 10 -8.14 -11.57 -6.88
N ASN A 11 -8.70 -11.95 -8.04
CA ASN A 11 -8.03 -11.73 -9.33
C ASN A 11 -7.84 -10.24 -9.61
N TYR A 12 -8.85 -9.42 -9.34
CA TYR A 12 -8.72 -7.97 -9.47
C TYR A 12 -7.68 -7.40 -8.52
N MET A 13 -7.65 -7.86 -7.27
CA MET A 13 -6.65 -7.44 -6.29
C MET A 13 -5.24 -7.80 -6.73
N ALA A 14 -5.04 -9.04 -7.19
CA ALA A 14 -3.74 -9.51 -7.65
C ALA A 14 -3.26 -8.69 -8.84
N THR A 15 -4.14 -8.42 -9.80
CA THR A 15 -3.81 -7.61 -10.98
C THR A 15 -3.52 -6.17 -10.59
N GLY A 16 -4.28 -5.62 -9.63
CA GLY A 16 -4.04 -4.28 -9.09
C GLY A 16 -2.68 -4.17 -8.41
N ILE A 17 -2.31 -5.15 -7.60
CA ILE A 17 -1.01 -5.19 -6.94
C ILE A 17 0.11 -5.28 -7.98
N LEU A 18 -0.06 -6.10 -9.01
CA LEU A 18 0.90 -6.21 -10.10
C LEU A 18 1.07 -4.86 -10.82
N LEU A 19 -0.03 -4.19 -11.13
CA LEU A 19 0.01 -2.86 -11.74
C LEU A 19 0.73 -1.86 -10.84
N THR A 20 0.43 -1.86 -9.55
CA THR A 20 1.11 -1.01 -8.56
C THR A 20 2.61 -1.27 -8.55
N GLY A 21 3.02 -2.53 -8.55
CA GLY A 21 4.43 -2.92 -8.58
C GLY A 21 5.13 -2.47 -9.85
N ILE A 22 4.50 -2.66 -11.00
CA ILE A 22 5.05 -2.25 -12.30
C ILE A 22 5.21 -0.74 -12.35
N VAL A 23 4.18 0.02 -11.96
CA VAL A 23 4.23 1.49 -11.95
C VAL A 23 5.31 1.98 -10.99
N ALA A 24 5.43 1.37 -9.79
CA ALA A 24 6.45 1.74 -8.82
C ALA A 24 7.86 1.54 -9.38
N LEU A 25 8.13 0.39 -9.99
CA LEU A 25 9.43 0.07 -10.56
C LEU A 25 9.77 0.97 -11.74
N LEU A 26 8.83 1.18 -12.66
CA LEU A 26 9.04 2.03 -13.83
C LEU A 26 9.28 3.49 -13.41
N THR A 27 8.48 4.00 -12.49
CA THR A 27 8.63 5.36 -11.96
C THR A 27 9.97 5.53 -11.28
N PHE A 28 10.38 4.56 -10.47
CA PHE A 28 11.68 4.58 -9.80
C PHE A 28 12.83 4.60 -10.82
N LYS A 29 12.80 3.69 -11.80
CA LYS A 29 13.85 3.62 -12.82
C LYS A 29 13.95 4.90 -13.66
N MET A 30 12.80 5.51 -13.96
CA MET A 30 12.76 6.75 -14.73
C MET A 30 13.14 7.98 -13.90
N SER A 31 13.08 7.87 -12.59
CA SER A 31 13.29 9.00 -11.66
C SER A 31 14.70 9.08 -11.11
N VAL A 32 15.51 8.02 -11.21
CA VAL A 32 16.85 7.98 -10.64
C VAL A 32 17.91 7.85 -11.74
N VAL A 33 19.08 8.42 -11.47
CA VAL A 33 20.27 8.24 -12.29
C VAL A 33 21.19 7.29 -11.54
N THR A 34 21.56 6.19 -12.17
CA THR A 34 22.47 5.20 -11.59
C THR A 34 23.81 5.23 -12.30
N ASN A 35 24.88 4.91 -11.57
CA ASN A 35 26.20 4.73 -12.16
C ASN A 35 26.37 3.30 -12.67
N ASP A 36 27.52 3.02 -13.28
CA ASP A 36 27.84 1.70 -13.83
C ASP A 36 27.84 0.60 -12.76
N ALA A 37 28.03 0.97 -11.50
CA ALA A 37 27.99 0.04 -10.36
C ALA A 37 26.56 -0.21 -9.85
N GLY A 38 25.53 0.44 -10.45
CA GLY A 38 24.15 0.30 -10.03
C GLY A 38 23.75 1.14 -8.84
N SER A 39 24.65 2.01 -8.36
CA SER A 39 24.34 2.91 -7.24
C SER A 39 23.61 4.16 -7.72
N ILE A 40 22.65 4.64 -6.92
CA ILE A 40 21.91 5.86 -7.23
C ILE A 40 22.81 7.07 -7.01
N VAL A 41 23.05 7.85 -8.09
CA VAL A 41 23.92 9.03 -8.06
C VAL A 41 23.12 10.33 -7.98
N GLY A 42 21.88 10.31 -8.45
CA GLY A 42 21.03 11.49 -8.45
C GLY A 42 19.65 11.20 -8.98
N LEU A 43 18.87 12.27 -9.15
CA LEU A 43 17.51 12.21 -9.66
C LEU A 43 17.44 12.84 -11.04
N THR A 44 16.60 12.27 -11.92
CA THR A 44 16.27 12.89 -13.20
C THR A 44 15.37 14.10 -12.98
N SER A 45 15.09 14.87 -14.04
CA SER A 45 14.12 15.97 -13.95
C SER A 45 12.77 15.50 -13.47
N MET A 46 12.35 14.32 -13.93
CA MET A 46 11.10 13.69 -13.46
C MET A 46 11.17 13.32 -11.99
N GLY A 47 12.30 12.76 -11.53
CA GLY A 47 12.50 12.41 -10.13
C GLY A 47 12.47 13.64 -9.23
N ASN A 48 13.13 14.72 -9.62
CA ASN A 48 13.07 15.97 -8.87
C ASN A 48 11.64 16.52 -8.80
N ALA A 49 10.89 16.46 -9.90
CA ALA A 49 9.51 16.92 -9.92
C ALA A 49 8.62 16.10 -8.99
N ILE A 50 8.79 14.77 -8.98
CA ILE A 50 7.93 13.88 -8.17
C ILE A 50 8.33 13.87 -6.70
N TYR A 51 9.64 13.85 -6.39
CA TYR A 51 10.11 13.60 -5.02
C TYR A 51 10.52 14.85 -4.26
N MET A 52 10.96 15.89 -4.95
CA MET A 52 11.56 17.07 -4.32
C MET A 52 10.73 18.34 -4.42
N SER A 53 9.75 18.39 -5.32
CA SER A 53 8.85 19.55 -5.46
C SER A 53 7.59 19.37 -4.61
N GLY A 54 6.73 20.41 -4.57
CA GLY A 54 5.42 20.32 -3.92
C GLY A 54 4.52 19.23 -4.50
N LEU A 55 4.81 18.73 -5.70
CA LEU A 55 4.08 17.64 -6.33
C LEU A 55 4.17 16.33 -5.52
N LYS A 56 5.24 16.13 -4.74
CA LYS A 56 5.35 14.96 -3.86
C LYS A 56 4.16 14.82 -2.91
N TRP A 57 3.68 15.95 -2.38
CA TRP A 57 2.54 15.96 -1.47
C TRP A 57 1.27 15.54 -2.19
N LEU A 58 1.08 16.01 -3.44
CA LEU A 58 -0.04 15.61 -4.26
C LEU A 58 0.01 14.12 -4.56
N VAL A 59 1.16 13.59 -4.94
CA VAL A 59 1.35 12.17 -5.25
C VAL A 59 1.09 11.31 -4.02
N MET A 60 1.55 11.74 -2.84
CA MET A 60 1.33 10.99 -1.59
C MET A 60 -0.12 11.01 -1.13
N LEU A 61 -0.83 12.11 -1.36
CA LEU A 61 -2.20 12.28 -0.88
C LEU A 61 -3.26 11.82 -1.89
N ALA A 62 -2.91 11.70 -3.17
CA ALA A 62 -3.84 11.30 -4.20
C ALA A 62 -4.51 9.94 -3.97
N PRO A 63 -3.78 8.87 -3.58
CA PRO A 63 -4.42 7.60 -3.27
C PRO A 63 -5.42 7.70 -2.13
N LEU A 64 -5.10 8.46 -1.10
CA LEU A 64 -6.00 8.70 0.03
C LEU A 64 -7.27 9.43 -0.42
N GLY A 65 -7.13 10.43 -1.29
CA GLY A 65 -8.26 11.14 -1.88
C GLY A 65 -9.18 10.22 -2.66
N ILE A 66 -8.62 9.28 -3.42
CA ILE A 66 -9.41 8.30 -4.16
C ILE A 66 -10.13 7.33 -3.22
N VAL A 67 -9.48 6.92 -2.13
CA VAL A 67 -10.13 6.08 -1.11
C VAL A 67 -11.34 6.78 -0.53
N PHE A 68 -11.23 8.05 -0.17
CA PHE A 68 -12.37 8.83 0.32
C PHE A 68 -13.45 8.98 -0.75
N TYR A 69 -13.07 9.26 -1.98
CA TYR A 69 -14.01 9.37 -3.10
C TYR A 69 -14.81 8.08 -3.28
N MET A 70 -14.14 6.93 -3.26
CA MET A 70 -14.82 5.64 -3.39
C MET A 70 -15.71 5.35 -2.17
N SER A 71 -15.23 5.67 -0.96
CA SER A 71 -15.99 5.41 0.26
C SER A 71 -17.31 6.16 0.28
N PHE A 72 -17.34 7.41 -0.21
CA PHE A 72 -18.55 8.21 -0.22
C PHE A 72 -19.42 7.96 -1.45
N GLY A 73 -18.85 7.53 -2.56
CA GLY A 73 -19.54 7.40 -3.84
C GLY A 73 -19.79 5.98 -4.32
N ILE A 74 -19.33 4.95 -3.61
CA ILE A 74 -19.37 3.56 -4.08
C ILE A 74 -20.78 3.09 -4.39
N ASN A 75 -21.77 3.49 -3.60
CA ASN A 75 -23.16 3.09 -3.79
C ASN A 75 -23.79 3.72 -5.02
N LYS A 76 -23.24 4.83 -5.52
CA LYS A 76 -23.70 5.54 -6.70
C LYS A 76 -22.92 5.19 -7.95
N MET A 77 -21.84 4.41 -7.83
CA MET A 77 -21.00 4.03 -8.95
C MET A 77 -21.48 2.75 -9.60
N SER A 78 -21.43 2.71 -10.95
CA SER A 78 -21.55 1.45 -11.67
C SER A 78 -20.31 0.57 -11.40
N ALA A 79 -20.44 -0.74 -11.63
CA ALA A 79 -19.32 -1.67 -11.50
C ALA A 79 -18.14 -1.26 -12.39
N SER A 80 -18.43 -0.82 -13.62
CA SER A 80 -17.41 -0.37 -14.56
C SER A 80 -16.65 0.84 -14.05
N LYS A 81 -17.36 1.82 -13.48
CA LYS A 81 -16.75 3.04 -12.93
C LYS A 81 -15.89 2.72 -11.70
N ALA A 82 -16.36 1.80 -10.85
CA ALA A 82 -15.61 1.35 -9.68
C ALA A 82 -14.32 0.65 -10.09
N GLN A 83 -14.35 -0.19 -11.12
CA GLN A 83 -13.16 -0.85 -11.65
C GLN A 83 -12.15 0.15 -12.19
N THR A 84 -12.58 1.12 -12.97
CA THR A 84 -11.71 2.16 -13.51
C THR A 84 -11.07 2.96 -12.38
N THR A 85 -11.84 3.33 -11.36
CA THR A 85 -11.33 4.05 -10.19
C THR A 85 -10.30 3.20 -9.44
N PHE A 86 -10.55 1.90 -9.31
CA PHE A 86 -9.60 0.98 -8.68
C PHE A 86 -8.27 0.93 -9.45
N TRP A 87 -8.30 0.86 -10.78
CA TRP A 87 -7.08 0.85 -11.58
C TRP A 87 -6.30 2.17 -11.45
N VAL A 88 -7.00 3.30 -11.43
CA VAL A 88 -6.37 4.60 -11.18
C VAL A 88 -5.74 4.64 -9.79
N PHE A 89 -6.43 4.13 -8.78
CA PHE A 89 -5.90 4.01 -7.43
C PHE A 89 -4.62 3.16 -7.40
N ALA A 90 -4.63 2.00 -8.07
CA ALA A 90 -3.47 1.11 -8.12
C ALA A 90 -2.26 1.81 -8.76
N GLY A 91 -2.47 2.55 -9.85
CA GLY A 91 -1.42 3.32 -10.50
C GLY A 91 -0.86 4.43 -9.60
N LEU A 92 -1.72 5.17 -8.92
CA LEU A 92 -1.30 6.23 -8.00
C LEU A 92 -0.57 5.67 -6.77
N MET A 93 -1.00 4.52 -6.27
CA MET A 93 -0.27 3.82 -5.21
C MET A 93 1.14 3.43 -5.67
N GLY A 94 1.28 2.99 -6.92
CA GLY A 94 2.58 2.71 -7.50
C GLY A 94 3.48 3.93 -7.53
N LEU A 95 2.96 5.08 -7.94
CA LEU A 95 3.70 6.34 -7.91
C LEU A 95 4.14 6.71 -6.49
N SER A 96 3.25 6.56 -5.52
CA SER A 96 3.56 6.86 -4.12
C SER A 96 4.60 5.90 -3.56
N LEU A 97 4.49 4.61 -3.88
CA LEU A 97 5.41 3.59 -3.38
C LEU A 97 6.78 3.66 -4.05
N SER A 98 6.91 4.30 -5.22
CA SER A 98 8.20 4.47 -5.87
C SER A 98 9.16 5.28 -4.98
N SER A 99 8.66 6.20 -4.17
CA SER A 99 9.48 6.96 -3.22
C SER A 99 10.09 6.07 -2.14
N ILE A 100 9.41 4.99 -1.76
CA ILE A 100 9.94 4.01 -0.80
C ILE A 100 11.13 3.27 -1.38
N LEU A 101 11.10 2.95 -2.67
CA LEU A 101 12.23 2.33 -3.35
C LEU A 101 13.46 3.24 -3.38
N LEU A 102 13.25 4.56 -3.35
CA LEU A 102 14.33 5.53 -3.30
C LEU A 102 14.99 5.56 -1.91
N VAL A 103 14.20 5.44 -0.84
CA VAL A 103 14.66 5.57 0.56
C VAL A 103 15.22 4.27 1.09
N TYR A 104 14.59 3.14 0.78
CA TYR A 104 14.96 1.82 1.29
C TYR A 104 15.72 1.02 0.25
N THR A 105 16.60 0.13 0.73
CA THR A 105 17.34 -0.77 -0.17
C THR A 105 16.39 -1.76 -0.83
N GLY A 106 16.73 -2.21 -2.04
CA GLY A 106 15.92 -3.20 -2.75
C GLY A 106 15.75 -4.50 -1.96
N MET A 107 16.78 -4.89 -1.18
CA MET A 107 16.70 -6.08 -0.34
C MET A 107 15.66 -5.93 0.77
N SER A 108 15.60 -4.77 1.43
CA SER A 108 14.59 -4.51 2.48
C SER A 108 13.19 -4.55 1.91
N VAL A 109 12.97 -3.95 0.74
CA VAL A 109 11.66 -3.94 0.07
C VAL A 109 11.25 -5.37 -0.31
N THR A 110 12.16 -6.14 -0.87
CA THR A 110 11.91 -7.54 -1.25
C THR A 110 11.56 -8.38 -0.02
N ARG A 111 12.30 -8.20 1.06
CA ARG A 111 12.04 -8.92 2.32
C ARG A 111 10.66 -8.62 2.87
N VAL A 112 10.27 -7.34 2.91
CA VAL A 112 8.94 -6.93 3.37
C VAL A 112 7.85 -7.49 2.45
N PHE A 113 8.09 -7.46 1.14
CA PHE A 113 7.15 -8.02 0.17
C PHE A 113 6.88 -9.51 0.44
N PHE A 114 7.93 -10.31 0.65
CA PHE A 114 7.77 -11.74 0.94
C PHE A 114 7.07 -11.98 2.26
N ILE A 115 7.38 -11.21 3.30
CA ILE A 115 6.71 -11.33 4.60
C ILE A 115 5.22 -11.01 4.46
N CYS A 116 4.88 -9.93 3.77
CA CYS A 116 3.48 -9.55 3.53
C CYS A 116 2.75 -10.59 2.70
N SER A 117 3.39 -11.15 1.68
CA SER A 117 2.80 -12.19 0.84
C SER A 117 2.52 -13.46 1.64
N ALA A 118 3.46 -13.87 2.50
CA ALA A 118 3.28 -15.04 3.37
C ALA A 118 2.15 -14.81 4.38
N THR A 119 2.08 -13.61 4.98
CA THR A 119 1.02 -13.24 5.92
C THR A 119 -0.34 -13.26 5.23
N PHE A 120 -0.43 -12.64 4.05
CA PHE A 120 -1.67 -12.60 3.28
C PHE A 120 -2.11 -14.01 2.87
N GLY A 121 -1.18 -14.83 2.37
CA GLY A 121 -1.47 -16.20 1.98
C GLY A 121 -1.95 -17.04 3.15
N SER A 122 -1.29 -16.94 4.30
CA SER A 122 -1.68 -17.65 5.51
C SER A 122 -3.08 -17.25 5.98
N MET A 123 -3.37 -15.96 6.00
CA MET A 123 -4.69 -15.46 6.41
C MET A 123 -5.77 -15.84 5.40
N SER A 124 -5.44 -15.88 4.11
CA SER A 124 -6.39 -16.31 3.07
C SER A 124 -6.78 -17.77 3.25
N ILE A 125 -5.80 -18.64 3.54
CA ILE A 125 -6.05 -20.06 3.83
C ILE A 125 -6.90 -20.19 5.09
N TYR A 126 -6.55 -19.45 6.15
CA TYR A 126 -7.32 -19.47 7.39
C TYR A 126 -8.77 -19.05 7.16
N GLY A 127 -9.00 -17.97 6.44
CA GLY A 127 -10.34 -17.49 6.13
C GLY A 127 -11.14 -18.47 5.26
N TYR A 128 -10.48 -19.18 4.34
CA TYR A 128 -11.11 -20.18 3.47
C TYR A 128 -11.53 -21.42 4.26
N THR A 129 -10.72 -21.85 5.23
CA THR A 129 -10.94 -23.09 5.97
C THR A 129 -11.71 -22.90 7.27
N THR A 130 -11.76 -21.69 7.81
CA THR A 130 -12.43 -21.44 9.08
C THR A 130 -13.95 -21.56 8.96
N LYS A 131 -14.56 -22.11 10.01
CA LYS A 131 -16.02 -22.16 10.16
C LYS A 131 -16.54 -21.06 11.09
N ARG A 132 -15.65 -20.25 11.66
CA ARG A 132 -16.02 -19.16 12.56
C ARG A 132 -16.43 -17.94 11.79
N ASP A 133 -17.39 -17.21 12.37
CA ASP A 133 -17.75 -15.88 11.88
C ASP A 133 -16.65 -14.89 12.27
N LEU A 134 -15.98 -14.32 11.27
CA LEU A 134 -14.88 -13.38 11.47
C LEU A 134 -15.35 -11.93 11.62
N THR A 135 -16.67 -11.66 11.56
CA THR A 135 -17.21 -10.31 11.68
C THR A 135 -16.88 -9.69 13.04
N LYS A 136 -16.95 -10.47 14.12
CA LYS A 136 -16.59 -10.00 15.46
C LYS A 136 -15.12 -9.63 15.56
N LEU A 137 -14.26 -10.40 14.87
CA LEU A 137 -12.83 -10.11 14.80
C LEU A 137 -12.57 -8.80 14.07
N GLY A 138 -13.38 -8.48 13.07
CA GLY A 138 -13.29 -7.21 12.34
C GLY A 138 -13.47 -6.00 13.26
N SER A 139 -14.45 -6.04 14.17
CA SER A 139 -14.65 -4.96 15.14
C SER A 139 -13.44 -4.83 16.09
N PHE A 140 -12.92 -5.95 16.57
CA PHE A 140 -11.73 -5.98 17.42
C PHE A 140 -10.52 -5.38 16.70
N LEU A 141 -10.32 -5.75 15.43
CA LEU A 141 -9.21 -5.23 14.62
C LEU A 141 -9.36 -3.72 14.34
N MET A 142 -10.59 -3.24 14.16
CA MET A 142 -10.84 -1.81 13.98
C MET A 142 -10.46 -1.02 15.23
N MET A 143 -10.79 -1.52 16.42
CA MET A 143 -10.36 -0.92 17.68
C MET A 143 -8.85 -0.92 17.81
N GLY A 144 -8.19 -2.02 17.41
CA GLY A 144 -6.74 -2.12 17.38
C GLY A 144 -6.11 -1.09 16.45
N LEU A 145 -6.69 -0.88 15.28
CA LEU A 145 -6.23 0.11 14.31
C LEU A 145 -6.32 1.53 14.90
N ILE A 146 -7.42 1.88 15.54
CA ILE A 146 -7.58 3.17 16.20
C ILE A 146 -6.52 3.33 17.31
N GLY A 147 -6.27 2.27 18.07
CA GLY A 147 -5.23 2.27 19.11
C GLY A 147 -3.85 2.50 18.53
N ILE A 148 -3.52 1.88 17.39
CA ILE A 148 -2.24 2.08 16.70
C ILE A 148 -2.09 3.52 16.23
N ILE A 149 -3.14 4.12 15.68
CA ILE A 149 -3.12 5.52 15.23
C ILE A 149 -2.84 6.45 16.42
N ILE A 150 -3.55 6.25 17.54
CA ILE A 150 -3.35 7.05 18.75
C ILE A 150 -1.93 6.87 19.28
N ALA A 151 -1.44 5.63 19.38
CA ALA A 151 -0.08 5.33 19.83
C ALA A 151 0.96 5.98 18.93
N SER A 152 0.74 5.98 17.60
CA SER A 152 1.66 6.62 16.65
C SER A 152 1.72 8.13 16.87
N ILE A 153 0.59 8.77 17.09
CA ILE A 153 0.52 10.22 17.38
C ILE A 153 1.28 10.53 18.67
N VAL A 154 1.04 9.75 19.72
CA VAL A 154 1.72 9.93 21.02
C VAL A 154 3.23 9.73 20.84
N ASN A 155 3.65 8.73 20.03
CA ASN A 155 5.06 8.44 19.83
C ASN A 155 5.80 9.53 19.04
N ILE A 156 5.10 10.34 18.23
CA ILE A 156 5.70 11.50 17.58
C ILE A 156 6.29 12.45 18.63
N PHE A 157 5.61 12.58 19.78
CA PHE A 157 6.08 13.43 20.88
C PHE A 157 7.12 12.73 21.75
N MET A 158 7.03 11.42 21.94
CA MET A 158 7.92 10.65 22.83
C MET A 158 9.19 10.16 22.14
N GLN A 159 9.15 9.92 20.83
CA GLN A 159 10.28 9.44 20.01
C GLN A 159 10.94 8.18 20.58
N SER A 160 10.13 7.24 21.09
CA SER A 160 10.63 5.98 21.64
C SER A 160 10.85 4.95 20.53
N SER A 161 12.07 4.44 20.41
CA SER A 161 12.41 3.39 19.42
C SER A 161 11.67 2.09 19.71
N MET A 162 11.50 1.75 20.98
CA MET A 162 10.76 0.55 21.40
C MET A 162 9.30 0.65 20.97
N MET A 163 8.67 1.81 21.12
CA MET A 163 7.29 2.03 20.73
C MET A 163 7.13 1.95 19.21
N TYR A 164 8.07 2.48 18.42
CA TYR A 164 8.05 2.31 16.95
C TYR A 164 8.06 0.84 16.56
N PHE A 165 8.88 0.05 17.22
CA PHE A 165 8.99 -1.38 16.95
C PHE A 165 7.68 -2.11 17.27
N VAL A 166 7.10 -1.84 18.44
CA VAL A 166 5.83 -2.45 18.87
C VAL A 166 4.69 -2.07 17.91
N ILE A 167 4.59 -0.79 17.54
CA ILE A 167 3.57 -0.30 16.60
C ILE A 167 3.72 -1.01 15.25
N SER A 168 4.95 -1.17 14.77
CA SER A 168 5.21 -1.86 13.50
C SER A 168 4.77 -3.31 13.52
N ILE A 169 5.02 -4.03 14.61
CA ILE A 169 4.60 -5.43 14.76
C ILE A 169 3.07 -5.52 14.77
N LEU A 170 2.41 -4.67 15.55
CA LEU A 170 0.95 -4.69 15.66
C LEU A 170 0.26 -4.27 14.37
N GLY A 171 0.89 -3.39 13.59
CA GLY A 171 0.32 -2.91 12.34
C GLY A 171 0.36 -3.92 11.20
N VAL A 172 1.25 -4.88 11.27
CA VAL A 172 1.35 -5.94 10.27
C VAL A 172 0.32 -7.02 10.52
#